data_b3269f3b4e9779c574368a4d95c7ee0d
#
_entry.id   b3269f3b4e9779c574368a4d95c7ee0d
#
_cell.length_a   1.000
_cell.length_b   1.000
_cell.length_c   1.000
_cell.angle_alpha   90.00
_cell.angle_beta   90.00
_cell.angle_gamma   90.00
#
_symmetry.space_group_name_H-M   'P 1'
#
loop_
_entity.id
_entity.type
_entity.pdbx_description
1 polymer ?
#
loop_
_entity_poly.entity_id
_entity_poly.type
_entity_poly.pdbx_seq_one_letter_code
_entity_poly.pdbx_strand_id
1 'polypeptide(L)'
;MPRGADKSQWWQKAGNASQIGSALAAIGALAFIAWQVSQIEVNSRKANARQVYLAYSNAGLKYPELLRPTDYGAIRADPVKFERYKWYVTTMIFAYDEMISAAGDKSWVSSFDYELSDHVALLCDLKKNEPRFFTQFEDDTNALIDKALSGKCPA
;
A
#
# COMPACT_ATOMS: atom_id res chain seq x y z
N MET A 1 47.11 39.58 -47.38
CA MET A 1 46.23 38.43 -47.35
C MET A 1 45.93 38.01 -45.90
N PRO A 2 44.73 38.21 -45.34
CA PRO A 2 44.40 37.72 -44.00
C PRO A 2 43.29 36.68 -44.15
N ARG A 3 43.61 35.39 -44.14
CA ARG A 3 42.64 34.28 -44.20
C ARG A 3 42.81 33.25 -43.07
N GLY A 4 43.47 33.63 -41.96
CA GLY A 4 43.75 32.68 -40.86
C GLY A 4 42.80 32.73 -39.66
N ALA A 5 42.10 33.85 -39.46
CA ALA A 5 41.36 34.11 -38.23
C ALA A 5 39.95 33.45 -38.16
N ASP A 6 39.38 33.09 -39.30
CA ASP A 6 37.95 32.62 -39.37
C ASP A 6 37.78 31.15 -38.98
N LYS A 7 38.76 30.31 -39.27
CA LYS A 7 38.67 28.86 -38.97
C LYS A 7 38.77 28.55 -37.47
N SER A 8 39.52 29.31 -36.69
CA SER A 8 39.71 29.08 -35.27
C SER A 8 38.43 29.41 -34.45
N GLN A 9 37.76 30.48 -34.85
CA GLN A 9 36.49 30.88 -34.20
C GLN A 9 35.35 29.89 -34.49
N TRP A 10 35.32 29.29 -35.68
CA TRP A 10 34.30 28.30 -36.02
C TRP A 10 34.47 27.01 -35.17
N TRP A 11 35.70 26.51 -35.01
CA TRP A 11 35.98 25.33 -34.18
C TRP A 11 35.68 25.58 -32.70
N GLN A 12 35.91 26.76 -32.16
CA GLN A 12 35.56 27.12 -30.78
C GLN A 12 34.02 27.16 -30.58
N LYS A 13 33.30 27.74 -31.54
CA LYS A 13 31.82 27.76 -31.50
C LYS A 13 31.23 26.38 -31.60
N ALA A 14 31.77 25.50 -32.45
CA ALA A 14 31.36 24.13 -32.57
C ALA A 14 31.64 23.29 -31.29
N GLY A 15 32.79 23.52 -30.63
CA GLY A 15 33.15 22.90 -29.36
C GLY A 15 32.19 23.29 -28.24
N ASN A 16 31.87 24.59 -28.11
CA ASN A 16 30.94 25.06 -27.11
C ASN A 16 29.51 24.54 -27.32
N ALA A 17 29.06 24.47 -28.59
CA ALA A 17 27.73 23.91 -28.90
C ALA A 17 27.64 22.43 -28.56
N SER A 18 28.69 21.63 -28.78
CA SER A 18 28.75 20.22 -28.42
C SER A 18 28.75 20.00 -26.90
N GLN A 19 29.44 20.85 -26.14
CA GLN A 19 29.47 20.82 -24.68
C GLN A 19 28.08 21.12 -24.08
N ILE A 20 27.39 22.14 -24.62
CA ILE A 20 26.01 22.46 -24.20
C ILE A 20 25.08 21.32 -24.52
N GLY A 21 25.20 20.73 -25.74
CA GLY A 21 24.38 19.55 -26.12
C GLY A 21 24.60 18.36 -25.20
N SER A 22 25.87 18.10 -24.82
CA SER A 22 26.19 17.01 -23.88
C SER A 22 25.64 17.26 -22.48
N ALA A 23 25.70 18.49 -21.99
CA ALA A 23 25.16 18.85 -20.68
C ALA A 23 23.64 18.71 -20.65
N LEU A 24 22.92 19.14 -21.69
CA LEU A 24 21.47 18.97 -21.80
C LEU A 24 21.09 17.49 -21.90
N ALA A 25 21.84 16.69 -22.66
CA ALA A 25 21.60 15.25 -22.72
C ALA A 25 21.81 14.56 -21.36
N ALA A 26 22.84 14.96 -20.61
CA ALA A 26 23.08 14.44 -19.26
C ALA A 26 21.95 14.79 -18.29
N ILE A 27 21.46 16.03 -18.32
CA ILE A 27 20.31 16.45 -17.49
C ILE A 27 19.05 15.67 -17.88
N GLY A 28 18.80 15.50 -19.18
CA GLY A 28 17.67 14.70 -19.67
C GLY A 28 17.73 13.24 -19.23
N ALA A 29 18.94 12.64 -19.26
CA ALA A 29 19.17 11.28 -18.80
C ALA A 29 18.92 11.15 -17.28
N LEU A 30 19.37 12.09 -16.47
CA LEU A 30 19.12 12.09 -15.02
C LEU A 30 17.62 12.22 -14.70
N ALA A 31 16.92 13.13 -15.39
CA ALA A 31 15.48 13.30 -15.23
C ALA A 31 14.72 12.00 -15.62
N PHE A 32 15.14 11.34 -16.69
CA PHE A 32 14.56 10.08 -17.14
C PHE A 32 14.82 8.95 -16.12
N ILE A 33 16.03 8.86 -15.56
CA ILE A 33 16.34 7.88 -14.51
C ILE A 33 15.48 8.13 -13.27
N ALA A 34 15.34 9.38 -12.82
CA ALA A 34 14.50 9.71 -11.67
C ALA A 34 13.04 9.32 -11.92
N TRP A 35 12.51 9.54 -13.12
CA TRP A 35 11.18 9.08 -13.50
C TRP A 35 11.06 7.55 -13.50
N GLN A 36 12.04 6.83 -14.07
CA GLN A 36 12.06 5.36 -14.05
C GLN A 36 12.08 4.81 -12.62
N VAL A 37 12.90 5.38 -11.72
CA VAL A 37 12.96 4.96 -10.32
C VAL A 37 11.60 5.14 -9.64
N SER A 38 10.93 6.27 -9.87
CA SER A 38 9.58 6.48 -9.32
C SER A 38 8.55 5.47 -9.83
N GLN A 39 8.62 5.08 -11.11
CA GLN A 39 7.74 4.04 -11.66
C GLN A 39 8.03 2.65 -11.09
N ILE A 40 9.30 2.32 -10.87
CA ILE A 40 9.71 1.06 -10.23
C ILE A 40 9.17 1.01 -8.80
N GLU A 41 9.28 2.10 -8.05
CA GLU A 41 8.78 2.16 -6.67
C GLU A 41 7.27 1.94 -6.61
N VAL A 42 6.48 2.63 -7.44
CA VAL A 42 5.02 2.46 -7.51
C VAL A 42 4.64 1.03 -7.88
N ASN A 43 5.32 0.43 -8.87
CA ASN A 43 5.04 -0.94 -9.28
C ASN A 43 5.44 -1.96 -8.22
N SER A 44 6.55 -1.72 -7.50
CA SER A 44 7.01 -2.56 -6.40
C SER A 44 6.01 -2.54 -5.24
N ARG A 45 5.52 -1.36 -4.84
CA ARG A 45 4.45 -1.24 -3.81
C ARG A 45 3.21 -2.03 -4.20
N LYS A 46 2.72 -1.88 -5.44
CA LYS A 46 1.56 -2.64 -5.94
C LYS A 46 1.79 -4.15 -5.95
N ALA A 47 3.00 -4.59 -6.30
CA ALA A 47 3.35 -6.00 -6.30
C ALA A 47 3.38 -6.56 -4.87
N ASN A 48 3.98 -5.84 -3.93
CA ASN A 48 4.01 -6.20 -2.51
C ASN A 48 2.60 -6.28 -1.92
N ALA A 49 1.78 -5.27 -2.15
CA ALA A 49 0.38 -5.25 -1.70
C ALA A 49 -0.40 -6.47 -2.20
N ARG A 50 -0.23 -6.84 -3.50
CA ARG A 50 -0.84 -8.06 -4.05
C ARG A 50 -0.34 -9.34 -3.37
N GLN A 51 0.94 -9.42 -3.02
CA GLN A 51 1.48 -10.59 -2.30
C GLN A 51 0.88 -10.73 -0.91
N VAL A 52 0.72 -9.62 -0.17
CA VAL A 52 0.08 -9.61 1.15
C VAL A 52 -1.39 -10.03 1.02
N TYR A 53 -2.11 -9.51 0.02
CA TYR A 53 -3.50 -9.90 -0.24
C TYR A 53 -3.63 -11.38 -0.61
N LEU A 54 -2.71 -11.94 -1.40
CA LEU A 54 -2.69 -13.36 -1.73
C LEU A 54 -2.41 -14.23 -0.49
N ALA A 55 -1.53 -13.77 0.41
CA ALA A 55 -1.26 -14.46 1.67
C ALA A 55 -2.52 -14.51 2.56
N TYR A 56 -3.23 -13.39 2.68
CA TYR A 56 -4.53 -13.32 3.35
C TYR A 56 -5.55 -14.26 2.71
N SER A 57 -5.71 -14.21 1.39
CA SER A 57 -6.66 -15.06 0.66
C SER A 57 -6.35 -16.55 0.84
N ASN A 58 -5.08 -16.94 0.82
CA ASN A 58 -4.65 -18.32 1.08
C ASN A 58 -4.93 -18.75 2.53
N ALA A 59 -4.78 -17.85 3.51
CA ALA A 59 -5.16 -18.12 4.89
C ALA A 59 -6.66 -18.35 5.02
N GLY A 60 -7.49 -17.58 4.32
CA GLY A 60 -8.93 -17.76 4.26
C GLY A 60 -9.33 -19.10 3.64
N LEU A 61 -8.70 -19.53 2.56
CA LEU A 61 -8.92 -20.85 1.95
C LEU A 61 -8.52 -22.00 2.88
N LYS A 62 -7.49 -21.81 3.70
CA LYS A 62 -7.02 -22.82 4.66
C LYS A 62 -7.92 -22.91 5.90
N TYR A 63 -8.54 -21.81 6.30
CA TYR A 63 -9.38 -21.70 7.50
C TYR A 63 -10.69 -21.00 7.15
N PRO A 64 -11.56 -21.65 6.34
CA PRO A 64 -12.79 -21.03 5.83
C PRO A 64 -13.76 -20.62 6.95
N GLU A 65 -13.68 -21.26 8.11
CA GLU A 65 -14.46 -20.91 9.30
C GLU A 65 -14.11 -19.53 9.90
N LEU A 66 -12.96 -18.97 9.53
CA LEU A 66 -12.53 -17.65 9.98
C LEU A 66 -12.97 -16.51 9.04
N LEU A 67 -13.32 -16.85 7.79
CA LEU A 67 -13.83 -15.88 6.82
C LEU A 67 -15.15 -15.24 7.28
N ARG A 68 -16.07 -16.08 7.77
CA ARG A 68 -17.41 -15.67 8.23
C ARG A 68 -17.80 -16.45 9.47
N PRO A 69 -17.27 -16.06 10.63
CA PRO A 69 -17.55 -16.77 11.85
C PRO A 69 -19.03 -16.63 12.24
N THR A 70 -19.72 -17.75 12.39
CA THR A 70 -21.14 -17.78 12.79
C THR A 70 -21.33 -17.69 14.30
N ASP A 71 -20.32 -18.06 15.08
CA ASP A 71 -20.36 -18.04 16.55
C ASP A 71 -19.06 -17.43 17.12
N TYR A 72 -19.07 -16.12 17.27
CA TYR A 72 -17.96 -15.39 17.89
C TYR A 72 -17.75 -15.80 19.36
N GLY A 73 -18.84 -16.11 20.09
CA GLY A 73 -18.78 -16.53 21.48
C GLY A 73 -17.96 -17.80 21.68
N ALA A 74 -18.19 -18.81 20.82
CA ALA A 74 -17.43 -20.05 20.82
C ALA A 74 -15.93 -19.82 20.46
N ILE A 75 -15.66 -18.93 19.53
CA ILE A 75 -14.27 -18.55 19.19
C ILE A 75 -13.61 -17.85 20.38
N ARG A 76 -14.30 -16.90 21.00
CA ARG A 76 -13.78 -16.11 22.14
C ARG A 76 -13.52 -16.98 23.38
N ALA A 77 -14.27 -18.04 23.58
CA ALA A 77 -14.12 -18.97 24.70
C ALA A 77 -12.89 -19.90 24.55
N ASP A 78 -12.37 -20.07 23.35
CA ASP A 78 -11.18 -20.89 23.05
C ASP A 78 -9.97 -19.95 22.78
N PRO A 79 -9.00 -19.84 23.69
CA PRO A 79 -7.87 -18.91 23.51
C PRO A 79 -7.06 -19.17 22.23
N VAL A 80 -6.91 -20.41 21.81
CA VAL A 80 -6.15 -20.76 20.60
C VAL A 80 -6.89 -20.34 19.34
N LYS A 81 -8.20 -20.58 19.29
CA LYS A 81 -9.05 -20.14 18.18
C LYS A 81 -9.16 -18.63 18.13
N PHE A 82 -9.27 -17.98 19.30
CA PHE A 82 -9.35 -16.53 19.38
C PHE A 82 -8.08 -15.86 18.86
N GLU A 83 -6.89 -16.30 19.29
CA GLU A 83 -5.63 -15.76 18.78
C GLU A 83 -5.46 -16.02 17.27
N ARG A 84 -5.82 -17.19 16.78
CA ARG A 84 -5.81 -17.49 15.33
C ARG A 84 -6.74 -16.58 14.56
N TYR A 85 -7.94 -16.34 15.07
CA TYR A 85 -8.92 -15.47 14.45
C TYR A 85 -8.46 -14.01 14.48
N LYS A 86 -7.92 -13.55 15.60
CA LYS A 86 -7.33 -12.21 15.73
C LYS A 86 -6.21 -12.01 14.70
N TRP A 87 -5.30 -12.98 14.57
CA TRP A 87 -4.25 -12.95 13.55
C TRP A 87 -4.79 -12.93 12.11
N TYR A 88 -5.82 -13.70 11.84
CA TYR A 88 -6.47 -13.70 10.54
C TYR A 88 -7.01 -12.32 10.17
N VAL A 89 -7.78 -11.71 11.06
CA VAL A 89 -8.36 -10.36 10.85
C VAL A 89 -7.26 -9.30 10.79
N THR A 90 -6.21 -9.42 11.61
CA THR A 90 -5.04 -8.53 11.53
C THR A 90 -4.40 -8.58 10.14
N THR A 91 -4.17 -9.79 9.62
CA THR A 91 -3.60 -9.98 8.27
C THR A 91 -4.52 -9.43 7.18
N MET A 92 -5.83 -9.58 7.33
CA MET A 92 -6.82 -8.97 6.45
C MET A 92 -6.69 -7.46 6.43
N ILE A 93 -6.68 -6.81 7.60
CA ILE A 93 -6.59 -5.35 7.70
C ILE A 93 -5.28 -4.86 7.07
N PHE A 94 -4.13 -5.47 7.36
CA PHE A 94 -2.86 -5.13 6.73
C PHE A 94 -2.88 -5.31 5.21
N ALA A 95 -3.52 -6.38 4.71
CA ALA A 95 -3.63 -6.59 3.28
C ALA A 95 -4.42 -5.46 2.59
N TYR A 96 -5.51 -5.02 3.19
CA TYR A 96 -6.31 -3.92 2.67
C TYR A 96 -5.63 -2.56 2.85
N ASP A 97 -4.95 -2.32 3.98
CA ASP A 97 -4.17 -1.12 4.24
C ASP A 97 -3.11 -0.90 3.14
N GLU A 98 -2.32 -1.94 2.84
CA GLU A 98 -1.35 -1.92 1.74
C GLU A 98 -2.00 -1.74 0.36
N MET A 99 -3.13 -2.40 0.09
CA MET A 99 -3.82 -2.29 -1.20
C MET A 99 -4.43 -0.90 -1.40
N ILE A 100 -5.05 -0.33 -0.38
CA ILE A 100 -5.64 1.01 -0.43
C ILE A 100 -4.54 2.06 -0.61
N SER A 101 -3.46 1.97 0.17
CA SER A 101 -2.31 2.88 0.10
C SER A 101 -1.56 2.80 -1.24
N ALA A 102 -1.38 1.58 -1.78
CA ALA A 102 -0.62 1.37 -3.01
C ALA A 102 -1.42 1.66 -4.28
N ALA A 103 -2.72 1.34 -4.30
CA ALA A 103 -3.54 1.41 -5.50
C ALA A 103 -4.34 2.72 -5.60
N GLY A 104 -4.70 3.33 -4.47
CA GLY A 104 -5.59 4.52 -4.44
C GLY A 104 -6.98 4.26 -5.04
N ASP A 105 -7.37 3.00 -5.22
CA ASP A 105 -8.58 2.60 -5.92
C ASP A 105 -9.74 2.42 -4.93
N LYS A 106 -10.83 3.14 -5.19
CA LYS A 106 -12.06 3.08 -4.37
C LYS A 106 -12.69 1.69 -4.31
N SER A 107 -12.39 0.81 -5.26
CA SER A 107 -12.91 -0.57 -5.25
C SER A 107 -12.39 -1.36 -4.05
N TRP A 108 -11.13 -1.12 -3.64
CA TRP A 108 -10.56 -1.76 -2.46
C TRP A 108 -11.20 -1.30 -1.16
N VAL A 109 -11.58 -0.02 -1.09
CA VAL A 109 -12.32 0.53 0.07
C VAL A 109 -13.68 -0.16 0.22
N SER A 110 -14.42 -0.35 -0.89
CA SER A 110 -15.71 -1.06 -0.85
C SER A 110 -15.56 -2.53 -0.45
N SER A 111 -14.53 -3.20 -0.96
CA SER A 111 -14.25 -4.59 -0.61
C SER A 111 -13.87 -4.71 0.87
N PHE A 112 -13.09 -3.78 1.39
CA PHE A 112 -12.71 -3.73 2.80
C PHE A 112 -13.91 -3.52 3.71
N ASP A 113 -14.80 -2.58 3.39
CA ASP A 113 -16.04 -2.34 4.16
C ASP A 113 -16.93 -3.60 4.22
N TYR A 114 -17.01 -4.33 3.10
CA TYR A 114 -17.73 -5.61 3.04
C TYR A 114 -17.11 -6.67 3.95
N GLU A 115 -15.80 -6.88 3.86
CA GLU A 115 -15.08 -7.85 4.70
C GLU A 115 -15.15 -7.48 6.19
N LEU A 116 -14.98 -6.20 6.56
CA LEU A 116 -15.10 -5.73 7.94
C LEU A 116 -16.46 -6.07 8.54
N SER A 117 -17.52 -6.10 7.73
CA SER A 117 -18.87 -6.40 8.21
C SER A 117 -19.01 -7.80 8.81
N ASP A 118 -18.21 -8.76 8.37
CA ASP A 118 -18.19 -10.13 8.88
C ASP A 118 -17.41 -10.26 10.21
N HIS A 119 -16.60 -9.23 10.57
CA HIS A 119 -15.70 -9.25 11.73
C HIS A 119 -16.05 -8.22 12.82
N VAL A 120 -17.22 -7.59 12.74
CA VAL A 120 -17.68 -6.54 13.69
C VAL A 120 -17.56 -6.97 15.13
N ALA A 121 -17.96 -8.20 15.48
CA ALA A 121 -17.94 -8.67 16.86
C ALA A 121 -16.52 -8.70 17.46
N LEU A 122 -15.53 -9.20 16.72
CA LEU A 122 -14.13 -9.17 17.13
C LEU A 122 -13.61 -7.73 17.26
N LEU A 123 -13.86 -6.89 16.25
CA LEU A 123 -13.35 -5.53 16.22
C LEU A 123 -13.92 -4.68 17.36
N CYS A 124 -15.20 -4.86 17.72
CA CYS A 124 -15.80 -4.23 18.88
C CYS A 124 -15.17 -4.72 20.18
N ASP A 125 -14.91 -6.03 20.31
CA ASP A 125 -14.22 -6.60 21.48
C ASP A 125 -12.81 -6.02 21.63
N LEU A 126 -12.05 -5.96 20.53
CA LEU A 126 -10.70 -5.38 20.52
C LEU A 126 -10.71 -3.87 20.84
N LYS A 127 -11.67 -3.09 20.33
CA LYS A 127 -11.79 -1.67 20.69
C LYS A 127 -12.00 -1.47 22.19
N LYS A 128 -12.79 -2.33 22.81
CA LYS A 128 -13.08 -2.27 24.24
C LYS A 128 -11.91 -2.74 25.11
N ASN A 129 -11.30 -3.87 24.75
CA ASN A 129 -10.37 -4.59 25.62
C ASN A 129 -8.90 -4.41 25.22
N GLU A 130 -8.60 -4.14 23.94
CA GLU A 130 -7.25 -4.01 23.39
C GLU A 130 -7.12 -2.77 22.48
N PRO A 131 -7.41 -1.52 22.95
CA PRO A 131 -7.43 -0.34 22.07
C PRO A 131 -6.10 -0.08 21.35
N ARG A 132 -4.97 -0.55 21.92
CA ARG A 132 -3.65 -0.47 21.27
C ARG A 132 -3.55 -1.30 19.98
N PHE A 133 -4.44 -2.26 19.78
CA PHE A 133 -4.49 -3.06 18.56
C PHE A 133 -4.57 -2.18 17.30
N PHE A 134 -5.29 -1.07 17.36
CA PHE A 134 -5.54 -0.18 16.22
C PHE A 134 -4.38 0.80 15.94
N THR A 135 -3.42 0.95 16.85
CA THR A 135 -2.28 1.88 16.64
C THR A 135 -1.24 1.37 15.62
N GLN A 136 -1.40 0.16 15.12
CA GLN A 136 -0.53 -0.45 14.12
C GLN A 136 -0.97 -0.19 12.67
N PHE A 137 -2.14 0.41 12.46
CA PHE A 137 -2.70 0.70 11.14
C PHE A 137 -2.67 2.20 10.85
N GLU A 138 -2.68 2.56 9.56
CA GLU A 138 -2.74 3.94 9.11
C GLU A 138 -4.05 4.63 9.55
N ASP A 139 -4.01 5.96 9.68
CA ASP A 139 -5.18 6.75 10.13
C ASP A 139 -6.39 6.58 9.21
N ASP A 140 -6.17 6.53 7.88
CA ASP A 140 -7.22 6.32 6.89
C ASP A 140 -7.90 4.95 7.05
N THR A 141 -7.13 3.90 7.33
CA THR A 141 -7.62 2.56 7.59
C THR A 141 -8.41 2.51 8.90
N ASN A 142 -7.92 3.16 9.95
CA ASN A 142 -8.64 3.29 11.21
C ASN A 142 -9.97 4.04 11.04
N ALA A 143 -10.01 5.09 10.22
CA ALA A 143 -11.24 5.81 9.91
C ALA A 143 -12.28 4.92 9.20
N LEU A 144 -11.84 4.04 8.29
CA LEU A 144 -12.71 3.05 7.64
C LEU A 144 -13.26 2.02 8.63
N ILE A 145 -12.40 1.52 9.53
CA ILE A 145 -12.82 0.60 10.61
C ILE A 145 -13.85 1.28 11.51
N ASP A 146 -13.60 2.51 11.94
CA ASP A 146 -14.51 3.27 12.80
C ASP A 146 -15.87 3.49 12.15
N LYS A 147 -15.87 3.82 10.87
CA LYS A 147 -17.08 3.94 10.07
C LYS A 147 -17.85 2.60 10.01
N ALA A 148 -17.16 1.50 9.74
CA ALA A 148 -17.78 0.18 9.67
C ALA A 148 -18.40 -0.27 11.01
N LEU A 149 -17.80 0.14 12.14
CA LEU A 149 -18.26 -0.18 13.50
C LEU A 149 -19.33 0.78 14.04
N SER A 150 -19.54 1.93 13.37
CA SER A 150 -20.47 2.96 13.86
C SER A 150 -21.87 2.40 14.10
N GLY A 151 -22.38 2.53 15.34
CA GLY A 151 -23.69 2.04 15.75
C GLY A 151 -23.85 0.53 15.84
N LYS A 152 -22.78 -0.26 15.64
CA LYS A 152 -22.82 -1.72 15.65
C LYS A 152 -22.21 -2.34 16.93
N CYS A 153 -21.34 -1.60 17.63
CA CYS A 153 -20.76 -2.11 18.86
C CYS A 153 -21.75 -1.97 20.02
N PRO A 154 -21.97 -3.03 20.82
CA PRO A 154 -22.77 -2.94 22.02
C PRO A 154 -22.11 -2.00 23.03
N ALA A 155 -22.93 -1.24 23.76
CA ALA A 155 -22.49 -0.32 24.80
C ALA A 155 -21.78 -1.03 25.97
#